data_520e1ea8bab35d4eb1d5aaedc09a3a27
#
_entry.id   520e1ea8bab35d4eb1d5aaedc09a3a27
#
_cell.length_a   1.000
_cell.length_b   1.000
_cell.length_c   1.000
_cell.angle_alpha   90.00
_cell.angle_beta   90.00
_cell.angle_gamma   90.00
#
_symmetry.space_group_name_H-M   'P 1'
#
loop_
_entity.id
_entity.type
_entity.pdbx_description
1 polymer ?
#
loop_
_entity_poly.entity_id
_entity_poly.type
_entity_poly.pdbx_seq_one_letter_code
_entity_poly.pdbx_strand_id
1 'polypeptide(L)'
;CKETVDRYTTADGLPINQFNYSSACKKPDGELYFGTINGMISFYPEQVRSVNPRFNIALTAIWSNSEYMSPNNEKAFIPSSISELTEITLTHEQAQSLRLEYSGLNYQYTDNTQYAMKMEGIDKDWQFVGNQHQVRFSNLPSGRYILKIKASKDGIHWDETGQKDLAIRVLPPWWLSPGAYLVYALSLIHISEPTDTERSR
;
A
#
# COMPACT_ATOMS: atom_id res chain seq x y z
N CYS A 1 -23.66 -4.77 24.04
CA CYS A 1 -23.82 -4.07 22.77
C CYS A 1 -22.65 -3.09 22.66
N LYS A 2 -21.82 -3.22 21.63
CA LYS A 2 -20.87 -2.15 21.25
C LYS A 2 -21.70 -1.06 20.59
N GLU A 3 -21.81 0.09 21.22
CA GLU A 3 -22.34 1.28 20.54
C GLU A 3 -21.34 1.69 19.47
N THR A 4 -21.74 1.60 18.21
CA THR A 4 -21.00 2.14 17.07
C THR A 4 -21.49 3.54 16.84
N VAL A 5 -20.58 4.51 16.77
CA VAL A 5 -20.88 5.91 16.46
C VAL A 5 -20.46 6.17 15.02
N ASP A 6 -21.42 6.43 14.15
CA ASP A 6 -21.16 6.83 12.77
C ASP A 6 -21.04 8.35 12.71
N ARG A 7 -19.97 8.83 12.09
CA ARG A 7 -19.72 10.26 11.88
C ARG A 7 -19.95 10.65 10.44
N TYR A 8 -20.84 11.61 10.22
CA TYR A 8 -21.14 12.17 8.90
C TYR A 8 -20.53 13.57 8.77
N THR A 9 -20.00 13.86 7.59
CA THR A 9 -19.34 15.12 7.26
C THR A 9 -19.82 15.65 5.91
N THR A 10 -19.30 16.78 5.45
CA THR A 10 -19.57 17.31 4.11
C THR A 10 -19.15 16.34 3.00
N ALA A 11 -18.16 15.47 3.24
CA ALA A 11 -17.79 14.39 2.32
C ALA A 11 -18.90 13.33 2.17
N ASP A 12 -19.80 13.24 3.14
CA ASP A 12 -20.93 12.30 3.14
C ASP A 12 -22.21 12.92 2.58
N GLY A 13 -22.13 14.15 2.05
CA GLY A 13 -23.23 14.87 1.46
C GLY A 13 -23.92 15.86 2.40
N LEU A 14 -23.41 16.09 3.60
CA LEU A 14 -23.87 17.20 4.41
C LEU A 14 -23.49 18.53 3.78
N PRO A 15 -24.38 19.50 3.70
CA PRO A 15 -24.06 20.80 3.13
C PRO A 15 -23.06 21.61 3.98
N ILE A 16 -22.96 21.30 5.27
CA ILE A 16 -22.08 21.96 6.22
C ILE A 16 -21.82 21.08 7.44
N ASN A 17 -20.65 21.26 8.07
CA ASN A 17 -20.24 20.54 9.30
C ASN A 17 -20.60 21.31 10.59
N GLN A 18 -21.15 22.52 10.51
CA GLN A 18 -21.48 23.34 11.66
C GLN A 18 -22.99 23.42 11.90
N PHE A 19 -23.40 22.98 13.09
CA PHE A 19 -24.77 23.00 13.54
C PHE A 19 -24.96 24.10 14.61
N ASN A 20 -26.13 24.72 14.62
CA ASN A 20 -26.47 25.70 15.61
C ASN A 20 -26.77 25.02 16.96
N TYR A 21 -26.39 25.69 18.03
CA TYR A 21 -26.65 25.21 19.39
C TYR A 21 -28.16 25.12 19.63
N SER A 22 -28.61 24.01 20.25
CA SER A 22 -30.05 23.78 20.64
C SER A 22 -31.05 23.87 19.47
N SER A 23 -30.64 23.67 18.24
CA SER A 23 -31.51 23.76 17.05
C SER A 23 -31.77 22.39 16.43
N ALA A 24 -32.25 21.44 17.22
CA ALA A 24 -32.66 20.10 16.78
C ALA A 24 -34.12 19.85 17.18
N CYS A 25 -34.87 19.22 16.26
CA CYS A 25 -36.23 18.83 16.48
C CYS A 25 -36.52 17.49 15.83
N LYS A 26 -37.37 16.68 16.47
CA LYS A 26 -37.87 15.41 15.90
C LYS A 26 -39.39 15.53 15.71
N LYS A 27 -39.85 15.29 14.50
CA LYS A 27 -41.28 15.17 14.21
C LYS A 27 -41.88 13.85 14.68
N PRO A 28 -43.22 13.79 14.83
CA PRO A 28 -43.89 12.55 15.18
C PRO A 28 -43.72 11.41 14.19
N ASP A 29 -43.48 11.70 12.92
CA ASP A 29 -43.20 10.76 11.83
C ASP A 29 -41.77 10.20 11.85
N GLY A 30 -40.92 10.67 12.78
CA GLY A 30 -39.56 10.23 12.95
C GLY A 30 -38.49 11.07 12.21
N GLU A 31 -38.89 12.04 11.37
CA GLU A 31 -37.99 12.93 10.69
C GLU A 31 -37.25 13.84 11.67
N LEU A 32 -35.90 13.92 11.53
CA LEU A 32 -35.04 14.79 12.33
C LEU A 32 -34.70 16.06 11.57
N TYR A 33 -34.71 17.17 12.29
CA TYR A 33 -34.37 18.50 11.78
C TYR A 33 -33.21 19.07 12.59
N PHE A 34 -32.23 19.63 11.91
CA PHE A 34 -31.10 20.31 12.51
C PHE A 34 -30.87 21.68 11.84
N GLY A 35 -30.82 22.72 12.64
CA GLY A 35 -30.46 24.05 12.18
C GLY A 35 -28.97 24.18 11.97
N THR A 36 -28.59 24.81 10.86
CA THR A 36 -27.21 25.13 10.52
C THR A 36 -27.08 26.63 10.25
N ILE A 37 -25.86 27.14 10.13
CA ILE A 37 -25.64 28.55 9.80
C ILE A 37 -26.15 28.93 8.40
N ASN A 38 -26.30 27.96 7.50
CA ASN A 38 -26.75 28.17 6.10
C ASN A 38 -28.17 27.68 5.84
N GLY A 39 -28.95 27.36 6.88
CA GLY A 39 -30.30 26.85 6.72
C GLY A 39 -30.61 25.65 7.63
N MET A 40 -31.40 24.74 7.15
CA MET A 40 -31.88 23.59 7.91
C MET A 40 -31.65 22.31 7.10
N ILE A 41 -31.25 21.26 7.79
CA ILE A 41 -31.10 19.91 7.26
C ILE A 41 -32.19 19.04 7.88
N SER A 42 -32.86 18.21 7.06
CA SER A 42 -33.78 17.19 7.56
C SER A 42 -33.47 15.84 6.94
N PHE A 43 -33.67 14.80 7.71
CA PHE A 43 -33.51 13.41 7.25
C PHE A 43 -34.26 12.42 8.16
N TYR A 44 -34.55 11.26 7.60
CA TYR A 44 -35.02 10.10 8.36
C TYR A 44 -33.84 9.25 8.76
N PRO A 45 -33.58 9.00 10.06
CA PRO A 45 -32.46 8.18 10.52
C PRO A 45 -32.40 6.79 9.88
N GLU A 46 -33.56 6.21 9.61
CA GLU A 46 -33.69 4.89 8.99
C GLU A 46 -33.24 4.86 7.50
N GLN A 47 -33.26 6.02 6.84
CA GLN A 47 -32.84 6.17 5.45
C GLN A 47 -31.35 6.51 5.31
N VAL A 48 -30.73 6.95 6.40
CA VAL A 48 -29.29 7.21 6.45
C VAL A 48 -28.57 5.87 6.49
N ARG A 49 -28.17 5.40 5.33
CA ARG A 49 -27.36 4.20 5.22
C ARG A 49 -25.89 4.59 5.32
N SER A 50 -25.17 3.99 6.24
CA SER A 50 -23.71 3.99 6.20
C SER A 50 -23.29 3.20 4.96
N VAL A 51 -23.03 3.92 3.90
CA VAL A 51 -22.45 3.32 2.69
C VAL A 51 -20.96 3.18 2.95
N ASN A 52 -20.51 1.97 3.22
CA ASN A 52 -19.07 1.69 3.16
C ASN A 52 -18.62 1.84 1.71
N PRO A 53 -17.87 2.89 1.38
CA PRO A 53 -17.41 3.08 0.02
C PRO A 53 -16.46 1.96 -0.36
N ARG A 54 -16.62 1.44 -1.58
CA ARG A 54 -15.62 0.54 -2.16
C ARG A 54 -14.45 1.38 -2.68
N PHE A 55 -13.27 0.97 -2.30
CA PHE A 55 -12.04 1.60 -2.77
C PHE A 55 -11.36 0.67 -3.76
N ASN A 56 -11.22 1.09 -5.01
CA ASN A 56 -10.31 0.43 -5.94
C ASN A 56 -8.91 1.02 -5.74
N ILE A 57 -8.02 0.27 -5.13
CA ILE A 57 -6.64 0.72 -4.94
C ILE A 57 -5.85 0.40 -6.19
N ALA A 58 -5.28 1.44 -6.80
CA ALA A 58 -4.38 1.32 -7.94
C ALA A 58 -2.98 1.77 -7.57
N LEU A 59 -1.98 1.05 -8.08
CA LEU A 59 -0.59 1.51 -8.06
C LEU A 59 -0.44 2.60 -9.11
N THR A 60 0.14 3.73 -8.72
CA THR A 60 0.31 4.89 -9.60
C THR A 60 1.75 5.06 -10.07
N ALA A 61 2.73 4.72 -9.22
CA ALA A 61 4.13 4.78 -9.59
C ALA A 61 4.97 3.77 -8.80
N ILE A 62 6.06 3.35 -9.41
CA ILE A 62 7.09 2.50 -8.81
C ILE A 62 8.44 3.16 -9.04
N TRP A 63 9.22 3.27 -7.98
CA TRP A 63 10.55 3.84 -8.01
C TRP A 63 11.55 2.86 -7.39
N SER A 64 12.68 2.68 -8.06
CA SER A 64 13.80 1.90 -7.55
C SER A 64 15.04 2.78 -7.53
N ASN A 65 15.72 2.90 -6.39
CA ASN A 65 16.92 3.74 -6.23
C ASN A 65 16.74 5.17 -6.76
N SER A 66 15.54 5.75 -6.58
CA SER A 66 15.13 7.07 -7.09
C SER A 66 14.93 7.15 -8.60
N GLU A 67 15.03 6.04 -9.34
CA GLU A 67 14.71 5.94 -10.75
C GLU A 67 13.26 5.45 -10.93
N TYR A 68 12.49 6.16 -11.76
CA TYR A 68 11.12 5.75 -12.08
C TYR A 68 11.11 4.52 -12.97
N MET A 69 10.39 3.49 -12.56
CA MET A 69 10.25 2.25 -13.30
C MET A 69 9.10 2.38 -14.31
N SER A 70 9.43 2.79 -15.54
CA SER A 70 8.46 2.87 -16.63
C SER A 70 8.20 1.50 -17.25
N PRO A 71 6.98 1.23 -17.74
CA PRO A 71 6.67 0.01 -18.50
C PRO A 71 7.54 -0.23 -19.73
N ASN A 72 8.13 0.84 -20.30
CA ASN A 72 8.99 0.76 -21.48
C ASN A 72 10.49 0.68 -21.16
N ASN A 73 10.85 0.52 -19.88
CA ASN A 73 12.25 0.43 -19.51
C ASN A 73 12.73 -1.03 -19.64
N GLU A 74 13.76 -1.26 -20.49
CA GLU A 74 14.33 -2.60 -20.70
C GLU A 74 14.88 -3.26 -19.43
N LYS A 75 15.19 -2.47 -18.40
CA LYS A 75 15.71 -2.95 -17.11
C LYS A 75 14.63 -3.39 -16.12
N ALA A 76 13.37 -3.06 -16.37
CA ALA A 76 12.26 -3.41 -15.48
C ALA A 76 11.17 -4.08 -16.31
N PHE A 77 10.97 -5.37 -16.08
CA PHE A 77 9.86 -6.10 -16.69
C PHE A 77 8.54 -5.70 -16.01
N ILE A 78 8.04 -4.51 -16.37
CA ILE A 78 6.72 -4.05 -15.97
C ILE A 78 5.80 -4.21 -17.17
N PRO A 79 4.71 -4.99 -17.05
CA PRO A 79 3.71 -5.06 -18.11
C PRO A 79 3.06 -3.70 -18.33
N SER A 80 2.37 -3.54 -19.41
CA SER A 80 1.89 -2.30 -20.01
C SER A 80 1.13 -1.30 -19.10
N SER A 81 0.73 -1.69 -17.90
CA SER A 81 0.04 -0.81 -16.93
C SER A 81 0.47 -1.10 -15.50
N ILE A 82 0.96 -0.07 -14.80
CA ILE A 82 1.32 -0.16 -13.38
C ILE A 82 0.09 -0.43 -12.51
N SER A 83 -1.06 0.11 -12.87
CA SER A 83 -2.31 -0.05 -12.11
C SER A 83 -2.81 -1.49 -12.05
N GLU A 84 -2.55 -2.28 -13.10
CA GLU A 84 -2.95 -3.68 -13.22
C GLU A 84 -1.88 -4.65 -12.71
N LEU A 85 -0.73 -4.13 -12.30
CA LEU A 85 0.39 -4.94 -11.85
C LEU A 85 -0.02 -5.79 -10.64
N THR A 86 0.19 -7.10 -10.77
CA THR A 86 -0.01 -8.08 -9.69
C THR A 86 1.28 -8.69 -9.18
N GLU A 87 2.34 -8.65 -10.00
CA GLU A 87 3.65 -9.20 -9.65
C GLU A 87 4.77 -8.32 -10.22
N ILE A 88 5.82 -8.13 -9.42
CA ILE A 88 7.05 -7.46 -9.84
C ILE A 88 8.26 -8.28 -9.42
N THR A 89 9.23 -8.43 -10.33
CA THR A 89 10.52 -9.05 -10.04
C THR A 89 11.60 -7.98 -10.01
N LEU A 90 12.33 -7.91 -8.89
CA LEU A 90 13.39 -6.94 -8.64
C LEU A 90 14.72 -7.65 -8.53
N THR A 91 15.77 -7.03 -9.05
CA THR A 91 17.14 -7.43 -8.74
C THR A 91 17.48 -7.04 -7.31
N HIS A 92 18.56 -7.61 -6.76
CA HIS A 92 19.04 -7.24 -5.43
C HIS A 92 19.35 -5.73 -5.32
N GLU A 93 19.92 -5.15 -6.36
CA GLU A 93 20.23 -3.70 -6.41
C GLU A 93 18.97 -2.86 -6.43
N GLN A 94 17.96 -3.24 -7.20
CA GLN A 94 16.67 -2.55 -7.26
C GLN A 94 15.91 -2.61 -5.94
N ALA A 95 16.11 -3.65 -5.16
CA ALA A 95 15.45 -3.85 -3.87
C ALA A 95 16.09 -3.06 -2.71
N GLN A 96 17.21 -2.37 -2.94
CA GLN A 96 17.85 -1.54 -1.92
C GLN A 96 17.00 -0.35 -1.50
N SER A 97 16.28 0.26 -2.44
CA SER A 97 15.33 1.33 -2.15
C SER A 97 14.14 1.24 -3.10
N LEU A 98 13.07 0.62 -2.64
CA LEU A 98 11.81 0.50 -3.37
C LEU A 98 10.79 1.49 -2.81
N ARG A 99 10.25 2.37 -3.66
CA ARG A 99 9.14 3.25 -3.33
C ARG A 99 7.97 2.93 -4.25
N LEU A 100 6.83 2.71 -3.64
CA LEU A 100 5.57 2.45 -4.31
C LEU A 100 4.61 3.59 -4.00
N GLU A 101 3.95 4.12 -5.03
CA GLU A 101 2.89 5.10 -4.89
C GLU A 101 1.56 4.43 -5.27
N TYR A 102 0.53 4.73 -4.51
CA TYR A 102 -0.80 4.15 -4.70
C TYR A 102 -1.88 5.18 -4.40
N SER A 103 -3.05 4.96 -4.97
CA SER A 103 -4.23 5.78 -4.72
C SER A 103 -5.48 4.93 -4.66
N GLY A 104 -6.36 5.24 -3.72
CA GLY A 104 -7.72 4.70 -3.71
C GLY A 104 -8.57 5.47 -4.69
N LEU A 105 -9.01 4.84 -5.77
CA LEU A 105 -9.83 5.46 -6.81
C LEU A 105 -11.27 5.64 -6.31
N ASN A 106 -11.46 6.57 -5.38
CA ASN A 106 -12.77 6.99 -4.93
C ASN A 106 -12.82 8.52 -4.91
N TYR A 107 -13.47 9.09 -5.91
CA TYR A 107 -13.55 10.55 -6.08
C TYR A 107 -14.34 11.27 -4.99
N GLN A 108 -15.15 10.54 -4.23
CA GLN A 108 -16.01 11.13 -3.20
C GLN A 108 -15.28 11.37 -1.87
N TYR A 109 -14.22 10.60 -1.58
CA TYR A 109 -13.54 10.61 -0.28
C TYR A 109 -12.03 10.83 -0.39
N THR A 110 -11.58 11.51 -1.41
CA THR A 110 -10.15 11.67 -1.76
C THR A 110 -9.31 12.20 -0.60
N ASP A 111 -9.81 13.22 0.10
CA ASP A 111 -9.02 13.93 1.13
C ASP A 111 -8.96 13.22 2.49
N ASN A 112 -9.89 12.30 2.75
CA ASN A 112 -10.00 11.61 4.05
C ASN A 112 -9.73 10.11 3.98
N THR A 113 -9.33 9.59 2.82
CA THR A 113 -9.03 8.17 2.68
C THR A 113 -7.82 7.78 3.52
N GLN A 114 -7.99 6.79 4.37
CA GLN A 114 -6.93 6.22 5.19
C GLN A 114 -6.52 4.87 4.66
N TYR A 115 -5.24 4.57 4.75
CA TYR A 115 -4.66 3.35 4.24
C TYR A 115 -4.04 2.53 5.36
N ALA A 116 -4.11 1.22 5.21
CA ALA A 116 -3.33 0.27 5.97
C ALA A 116 -2.63 -0.68 5.00
N MET A 117 -1.42 -1.05 5.34
CA MET A 117 -0.62 -1.97 4.55
C MET A 117 -0.04 -3.08 5.41
N LYS A 118 0.29 -4.19 4.74
CA LYS A 118 0.97 -5.33 5.35
C LYS A 118 1.87 -5.97 4.29
N MET A 119 3.14 -6.13 4.60
CA MET A 119 4.08 -6.90 3.78
C MET A 119 4.17 -8.32 4.35
N GLU A 120 3.47 -9.26 3.75
CA GLU A 120 3.60 -10.67 4.13
C GLU A 120 5.03 -11.16 3.85
N GLY A 121 5.60 -11.82 4.85
CA GLY A 121 7.00 -12.22 4.86
C GLY A 121 7.89 -11.34 5.73
N ILE A 122 7.43 -10.14 6.13
CA ILE A 122 8.15 -9.21 7.01
C ILE A 122 7.27 -8.79 8.18
N ASP A 123 6.07 -8.28 7.89
CA ASP A 123 5.17 -7.74 8.90
C ASP A 123 4.28 -8.82 9.50
N LYS A 124 4.11 -8.79 10.82
CA LYS A 124 3.15 -9.66 11.53
C LYS A 124 1.74 -9.10 11.44
N ASP A 125 1.60 -7.78 11.61
CA ASP A 125 0.33 -7.09 11.71
C ASP A 125 0.18 -5.99 10.65
N TRP A 126 -1.05 -5.47 10.48
CA TRP A 126 -1.32 -4.35 9.61
C TRP A 126 -0.70 -3.07 10.16
N GLN A 127 -0.01 -2.33 9.30
CA GLN A 127 0.54 -1.01 9.60
C GLN A 127 -0.43 0.06 9.09
N PHE A 128 -0.88 0.93 10.00
CA PHE A 128 -1.76 2.05 9.65
C PHE A 128 -0.90 3.25 9.23
N VAL A 129 -1.02 3.65 7.98
CA VAL A 129 -0.19 4.73 7.39
C VAL A 129 -0.96 6.04 7.20
N GLY A 130 -2.22 6.08 7.65
CA GLY A 130 -3.08 7.26 7.53
C GLY A 130 -3.37 7.59 6.07
N ASN A 131 -3.28 8.86 5.70
CA ASN A 131 -3.54 9.35 4.34
C ASN A 131 -2.30 9.37 3.43
N GLN A 132 -1.23 8.65 3.79
CA GLN A 132 -0.04 8.59 2.95
C GLN A 132 -0.32 7.76 1.70
N HIS A 133 0.03 8.32 0.54
CA HIS A 133 -0.14 7.68 -0.77
C HIS A 133 1.12 6.96 -1.26
N GLN A 134 2.12 6.83 -0.42
CA GLN A 134 3.39 6.19 -0.77
C GLN A 134 3.94 5.36 0.38
N VAL A 135 4.64 4.31 0.03
CA VAL A 135 5.40 3.48 0.96
C VAL A 135 6.81 3.28 0.43
N ARG A 136 7.77 3.24 1.33
CA ARG A 136 9.17 2.98 1.01
C ARG A 136 9.68 1.77 1.78
N PHE A 137 10.31 0.88 1.07
CA PHE A 137 11.03 -0.26 1.61
C PHE A 137 12.52 -0.09 1.33
N SER A 138 13.35 -0.35 2.34
CA SER A 138 14.79 -0.26 2.23
C SER A 138 15.41 -1.61 2.47
N ASN A 139 16.36 -2.00 1.61
CA ASN A 139 17.13 -3.23 1.74
C ASN A 139 16.27 -4.49 1.89
N LEU A 140 15.29 -4.69 0.99
CA LEU A 140 14.50 -5.91 0.97
C LEU A 140 15.40 -7.12 0.71
N PRO A 141 15.46 -8.11 1.61
CA PRO A 141 16.21 -9.33 1.38
C PRO A 141 15.70 -10.11 0.15
N SER A 142 16.55 -10.99 -0.38
CA SER A 142 16.12 -11.91 -1.43
C SER A 142 15.00 -12.81 -0.91
N GLY A 143 13.90 -12.89 -1.67
CA GLY A 143 12.73 -13.65 -1.24
C GLY A 143 11.48 -13.33 -2.04
N ARG A 144 10.36 -13.83 -1.54
CA ARG A 144 9.02 -13.55 -2.08
C ARG A 144 8.19 -12.90 -1.00
N TYR A 145 7.54 -11.80 -1.36
CA TYR A 145 6.73 -11.00 -0.46
C TYR A 145 5.39 -10.71 -1.14
N ILE A 146 4.36 -10.48 -0.35
CA ILE A 146 3.07 -9.99 -0.85
C ILE A 146 2.74 -8.70 -0.08
N LEU A 147 2.78 -7.58 -0.79
CA LEU A 147 2.32 -6.31 -0.26
C LEU A 147 0.81 -6.24 -0.41
N LYS A 148 0.12 -6.13 0.70
CA LYS A 148 -1.33 -5.93 0.77
C LYS A 148 -1.62 -4.51 1.20
N ILE A 149 -2.50 -3.83 0.47
CA ILE A 149 -2.93 -2.47 0.76
C ILE A 149 -4.44 -2.46 0.82
N LYS A 150 -5.01 -1.89 1.85
CA LYS A 150 -6.44 -1.67 2.01
C LYS A 150 -6.73 -0.22 2.37
N ALA A 151 -7.92 0.25 2.05
CA ALA A 151 -8.35 1.61 2.30
C ALA A 151 -9.58 1.64 3.19
N SER A 152 -9.75 2.75 3.89
CA SER A 152 -10.90 3.06 4.72
C SER A 152 -11.23 4.54 4.61
N LYS A 153 -12.52 4.88 4.77
CA LYS A 153 -12.99 6.26 4.88
C LYS A 153 -12.68 6.89 6.23
N ASP A 154 -12.75 6.10 7.30
CA ASP A 154 -12.74 6.57 8.70
C ASP A 154 -11.64 5.94 9.55
N GLY A 155 -10.86 5.01 9.00
CA GLY A 155 -9.85 4.25 9.71
C GLY A 155 -10.40 3.17 10.64
N ILE A 156 -11.72 2.97 10.66
CA ILE A 156 -12.42 1.97 11.49
C ILE A 156 -12.98 0.85 10.61
N HIS A 157 -13.71 1.23 9.56
CA HIS A 157 -14.35 0.29 8.65
C HIS A 157 -13.48 0.11 7.40
N TRP A 158 -12.78 -1.01 7.33
CA TRP A 158 -11.84 -1.32 6.24
C TRP A 158 -12.52 -2.07 5.11
N ASP A 159 -12.33 -1.60 3.88
CA ASP A 159 -12.80 -2.31 2.69
C ASP A 159 -11.83 -3.46 2.35
N GLU A 160 -12.26 -4.68 2.64
CA GLU A 160 -11.50 -5.89 2.31
C GLU A 160 -11.70 -6.32 0.86
N THR A 161 -12.78 -5.85 0.22
CA THR A 161 -13.10 -6.23 -1.17
C THR A 161 -12.29 -5.46 -2.19
N GLY A 162 -11.86 -4.24 -1.85
CA GLY A 162 -11.02 -3.36 -2.68
C GLY A 162 -9.53 -3.44 -2.38
N GLN A 163 -9.10 -4.45 -1.61
CA GLN A 163 -7.70 -4.66 -1.29
C GLN A 163 -6.87 -4.86 -2.57
N LYS A 164 -5.70 -4.23 -2.63
CA LYS A 164 -4.70 -4.46 -3.68
C LYS A 164 -3.59 -5.34 -3.14
N ASP A 165 -3.34 -6.44 -3.84
CA ASP A 165 -2.24 -7.35 -3.56
C ASP A 165 -1.19 -7.20 -4.66
N LEU A 166 0.08 -7.06 -4.26
CA LEU A 166 1.23 -7.01 -5.15
C LEU A 166 2.26 -8.04 -4.70
N ALA A 167 2.52 -9.04 -5.52
CA ALA A 167 3.60 -10.00 -5.30
C ALA A 167 4.95 -9.35 -5.67
N ILE A 168 5.88 -9.34 -4.75
CA ILE A 168 7.23 -8.78 -4.93
C ILE A 168 8.23 -9.93 -4.80
N ARG A 169 8.97 -10.20 -5.89
CA ARG A 169 10.02 -11.19 -5.92
C ARG A 169 11.38 -10.49 -6.01
N VAL A 170 12.22 -10.65 -5.00
CA VAL A 170 13.59 -10.14 -4.98
C VAL A 170 14.55 -11.25 -5.32
N LEU A 171 15.29 -11.09 -6.41
CA LEU A 171 16.29 -12.05 -6.86
C LEU A 171 17.52 -12.02 -5.95
N PRO A 172 18.18 -13.17 -5.73
CA PRO A 172 19.45 -13.20 -5.01
C PRO A 172 20.51 -12.44 -5.80
N PRO A 173 21.51 -11.85 -5.12
CA PRO A 173 22.61 -11.20 -5.78
C PRO A 173 23.43 -12.21 -6.60
N TRP A 174 24.08 -11.75 -7.67
CA TRP A 174 24.81 -12.59 -8.62
C TRP A 174 25.92 -13.42 -7.97
N TRP A 175 26.50 -12.93 -6.88
CA TRP A 175 27.56 -13.65 -6.14
C TRP A 175 27.05 -14.84 -5.30
N LEU A 176 25.76 -14.99 -5.14
CA LEU A 176 25.10 -16.17 -4.57
C LEU A 176 24.55 -17.11 -5.66
N SER A 177 24.90 -16.87 -6.92
CA SER A 177 24.51 -17.75 -8.02
C SER A 177 25.31 -19.06 -8.01
N PRO A 178 24.80 -20.16 -8.54
CA PRO A 178 25.54 -21.43 -8.66
C PRO A 178 26.86 -21.25 -9.42
N GLY A 179 26.91 -20.36 -10.43
CA GLY A 179 28.10 -20.03 -11.17
C GLY A 179 29.18 -19.36 -10.32
N ALA A 180 28.78 -18.47 -9.41
CA ALA A 180 29.72 -17.81 -8.49
C ALA A 180 30.36 -18.83 -7.53
N TYR A 181 29.59 -19.80 -7.06
CA TYR A 181 30.14 -20.88 -6.21
C TYR A 181 31.15 -21.75 -6.95
N LEU A 182 30.99 -22.01 -8.26
CA LEU A 182 31.98 -22.69 -9.07
C LEU A 182 33.28 -21.87 -9.16
N VAL A 183 33.18 -20.57 -9.38
CA VAL A 183 34.34 -19.68 -9.40
C VAL A 183 35.06 -19.67 -8.06
N TYR A 184 34.33 -19.62 -6.95
CA TYR A 184 34.93 -19.69 -5.60
C TYR A 184 35.62 -21.03 -5.34
N ALA A 185 35.00 -22.16 -5.75
CA ALA A 185 35.61 -23.47 -5.62
C ALA A 185 36.92 -23.59 -6.44
N LEU A 186 36.92 -23.11 -7.69
CA LEU A 186 38.12 -23.10 -8.53
C LEU A 186 39.21 -22.19 -7.94
N SER A 187 38.84 -21.04 -7.38
CA SER A 187 39.78 -20.14 -6.72
C SER A 187 40.43 -20.79 -5.49
N LEU A 188 39.66 -21.51 -4.69
CA LEU A 188 40.18 -22.22 -3.55
C LEU A 188 41.14 -23.36 -3.96
N ILE A 189 40.83 -24.10 -5.03
CA ILE A 189 41.72 -25.14 -5.58
C ILE A 189 43.06 -24.53 -6.03
N HIS A 190 43.02 -23.41 -6.71
CA HIS A 190 44.21 -22.72 -7.20
C HIS A 190 45.11 -22.20 -6.06
N ILE A 191 44.51 -21.76 -4.95
CA ILE A 191 45.27 -21.31 -3.76
C ILE A 191 45.87 -22.48 -3.01
N SER A 192 45.25 -23.69 -3.08
CA SER A 192 45.75 -24.86 -2.40
C SER A 192 46.81 -25.70 -3.15
N GLU A 193 47.14 -25.34 -4.38
CA GLU A 193 48.32 -25.90 -5.06
C GLU A 193 49.58 -25.44 -4.30
N PRO A 194 50.30 -26.33 -3.59
CA PRO A 194 51.58 -25.97 -3.01
C PRO A 194 52.56 -25.66 -4.16
N THR A 195 53.16 -24.48 -4.13
CA THR A 195 54.33 -24.14 -4.97
C THR A 195 55.46 -25.04 -4.54
N ASP A 196 55.48 -26.29 -4.98
CA ASP A 196 56.64 -27.13 -4.99
C ASP A 196 57.61 -26.61 -6.06
N THR A 197 58.21 -25.48 -5.83
CA THR A 197 59.42 -25.06 -6.55
C THR A 197 60.50 -24.73 -5.56
N GLU A 198 61.51 -25.52 -5.69
CA GLU A 198 62.86 -25.38 -5.16
C GLU A 198 63.21 -26.22 -3.89
N ARG A 199 63.46 -27.47 -4.15
CA ARG A 199 64.58 -28.10 -3.51
C ARG A 199 65.46 -28.75 -4.58
N SER A 200 66.35 -27.98 -5.18
CA SER A 200 67.48 -28.50 -5.87
C SER A 200 68.70 -27.64 -5.57
N ARG A 201 69.56 -28.26 -4.73
CA ARG A 201 70.93 -27.93 -4.37
C ARG A 201 71.16 -27.22 -3.06
#